data_c6a3cdbf8b8ef9f054e479061a3544d2
#
_entry.id   c6a3cdbf8b8ef9f054e479061a3544d2
#
_cell.length_a   1.000
_cell.length_b   1.000
_cell.length_c   1.000
_cell.angle_alpha   90.00
_cell.angle_beta   90.00
_cell.angle_gamma   90.00
#
_symmetry.space_group_name_H-M   'P 1'
#
loop_
_entity.id
_entity.type
_entity.pdbx_description
1 polymer ?
#
loop_
_entity_poly.entity_id
_entity_poly.type
_entity_poly.pdbx_seq_one_letter_code
_entity_poly.pdbx_strand_id
1 'polypeptide(L)'
;MKAFTKTTYGGPEVLKFEEVPLPVLKDNQLMVKIHANSVNPADWHILRGKPYFARLTFGLFKPKHLIPGADFAGVVEATGKQVTRFKPGDKVFGESLQGGAFAEYICVEESICAHLPEGSTFPEMACVPIAGLTALQALITHGLLRKGETVLINGGSGGVGHFAVQIAKAYGAHVTAVCSAKNEDFVKSLGADKVIAYDREPIHLHTGKY
;
A
#
# COMPACT_ATOMS: atom_id res chain seq x y z
N MET A 1 -15.49 12.66 14.40
CA MET A 1 -14.48 12.81 13.34
C MET A 1 -15.14 12.67 11.98
N LYS A 2 -14.59 13.31 10.96
CA LYS A 2 -15.05 13.13 9.59
C LYS A 2 -14.45 11.86 8.99
N ALA A 3 -15.27 11.10 8.25
CA ALA A 3 -14.84 9.89 7.57
C ALA A 3 -15.67 9.62 6.32
N PHE A 4 -15.10 8.86 5.38
CA PHE A 4 -15.88 8.20 4.35
C PHE A 4 -16.39 6.86 4.87
N THR A 5 -17.70 6.64 4.78
CA THR A 5 -18.33 5.40 5.24
C THR A 5 -19.02 4.68 4.09
N LYS A 6 -19.23 3.38 4.26
CA LYS A 6 -20.01 2.52 3.36
C LYS A 6 -20.81 1.49 4.16
N THR A 7 -22.04 1.22 3.74
CA THR A 7 -22.91 0.19 4.36
C THR A 7 -23.20 -0.97 3.42
N THR A 8 -22.89 -0.79 2.14
CA THR A 8 -23.10 -1.79 1.07
C THR A 8 -21.85 -1.89 0.21
N TYR A 9 -21.75 -2.97 -0.55
CA TYR A 9 -20.76 -3.10 -1.62
C TYR A 9 -21.25 -2.34 -2.86
N GLY A 10 -20.34 -1.63 -3.55
CA GLY A 10 -20.63 -0.87 -4.76
C GLY A 10 -19.42 -0.14 -5.29
N GLY A 11 -19.62 0.77 -6.21
CA GLY A 11 -18.58 1.72 -6.66
C GLY A 11 -18.44 2.91 -5.72
N PRO A 12 -17.75 3.97 -6.16
CA PRO A 12 -17.57 5.19 -5.34
C PRO A 12 -18.89 5.85 -4.89
N GLU A 13 -19.97 5.61 -5.60
CA GLU A 13 -21.31 6.13 -5.31
C GLU A 13 -21.90 5.65 -3.98
N VAL A 14 -21.40 4.57 -3.41
CA VAL A 14 -21.86 4.06 -2.10
C VAL A 14 -21.14 4.73 -0.92
N LEU A 15 -20.10 5.53 -1.19
CA LEU A 15 -19.37 6.25 -0.17
C LEU A 15 -20.16 7.48 0.30
N LYS A 16 -20.23 7.65 1.62
CA LYS A 16 -20.80 8.84 2.26
C LYS A 16 -19.71 9.54 3.06
N PHE A 17 -19.62 10.85 2.93
CA PHE A 17 -18.75 11.65 3.77
C PHE A 17 -19.58 12.20 4.93
N GLU A 18 -19.30 11.74 6.13
CA GLU A 18 -20.13 12.05 7.30
C GLU A 18 -19.33 12.13 8.60
N GLU A 19 -19.94 12.66 9.65
CA GLU A 19 -19.37 12.66 10.99
C GLU A 19 -19.71 11.34 11.70
N VAL A 20 -18.67 10.72 12.26
CA VAL A 20 -18.76 9.47 13.02
C VAL A 20 -18.06 9.64 14.38
N PRO A 21 -18.38 8.82 15.38
CA PRO A 21 -17.62 8.81 16.64
C PRO A 21 -16.14 8.53 16.42
N LEU A 22 -15.28 9.02 17.30
CA LEU A 22 -13.87 8.63 17.35
C LEU A 22 -13.76 7.12 17.59
N PRO A 23 -12.76 6.45 16.99
CA PRO A 23 -12.52 5.04 17.28
C PRO A 23 -12.09 4.84 18.73
N VAL A 24 -12.50 3.73 19.34
CA VAL A 24 -12.14 3.41 20.72
C VAL A 24 -10.74 2.81 20.74
N LEU A 25 -9.83 3.47 21.45
CA LEU A 25 -8.44 3.02 21.63
C LEU A 25 -8.38 1.79 22.56
N LYS A 26 -7.75 0.72 22.09
CA LYS A 26 -7.48 -0.50 22.89
C LYS A 26 -6.07 -0.46 23.48
N ASP A 27 -5.81 -1.32 24.45
CA ASP A 27 -4.54 -1.33 25.19
C ASP A 27 -3.30 -1.59 24.32
N ASN A 28 -3.42 -2.33 23.22
CA ASN A 28 -2.33 -2.67 22.28
C ASN A 28 -2.31 -1.77 21.03
N GLN A 29 -3.03 -0.65 21.01
CA GLN A 29 -3.20 0.18 19.83
C GLN A 29 -2.64 1.59 19.98
N LEU A 30 -2.35 2.18 18.83
CA LEU A 30 -2.09 3.61 18.64
C LEU A 30 -3.37 4.26 18.10
N MET A 31 -3.71 5.44 18.60
CA MET A 31 -4.63 6.36 17.92
C MET A 31 -3.79 7.31 17.10
N VAL A 32 -3.94 7.26 15.78
CA VAL A 32 -3.19 8.10 14.85
C VAL A 32 -4.11 9.15 14.23
N LYS A 33 -3.73 10.43 14.35
CA LYS A 33 -4.33 11.51 13.58
C LYS A 33 -3.76 11.47 12.16
N ILE A 34 -4.59 11.17 11.17
CA ILE A 34 -4.17 10.98 9.79
C ILE A 34 -3.91 12.34 9.13
N HIS A 35 -2.75 12.47 8.49
CA HIS A 35 -2.36 13.64 7.69
C HIS A 35 -2.39 13.35 6.20
N ALA A 36 -2.16 12.10 5.80
CA ALA A 36 -2.26 11.64 4.43
C ALA A 36 -2.66 10.16 4.39
N ASN A 37 -3.34 9.77 3.32
CA ASN A 37 -3.63 8.38 2.96
C ASN A 37 -3.44 8.19 1.46
N SER A 38 -3.35 6.93 1.02
CA SER A 38 -3.30 6.58 -0.39
C SER A 38 -4.51 5.73 -0.80
N VAL A 39 -4.74 5.66 -2.09
CA VAL A 39 -5.79 4.79 -2.68
C VAL A 39 -5.12 3.67 -3.45
N ASN A 40 -5.39 2.45 -3.06
CA ASN A 40 -4.84 1.25 -3.65
C ASN A 40 -5.88 0.44 -4.45
N PRO A 41 -5.46 -0.41 -5.39
CA PRO A 41 -6.37 -1.39 -6.02
C PRO A 41 -7.13 -2.24 -4.99
N ALA A 42 -6.52 -2.57 -3.85
CA ALA A 42 -7.16 -3.28 -2.76
C ALA A 42 -8.40 -2.55 -2.22
N ASP A 43 -8.34 -1.23 -2.05
CA ASP A 43 -9.45 -0.43 -1.51
C ASP A 43 -10.69 -0.53 -2.37
N TRP A 44 -10.56 -0.39 -3.71
CA TRP A 44 -11.71 -0.47 -4.59
C TRP A 44 -12.21 -1.91 -4.80
N HIS A 45 -11.33 -2.93 -4.71
CA HIS A 45 -11.73 -4.33 -4.68
C HIS A 45 -12.58 -4.62 -3.44
N ILE A 46 -12.12 -4.18 -2.26
CA ILE A 46 -12.85 -4.31 -1.00
C ILE A 46 -14.14 -3.48 -1.02
N LEU A 47 -14.11 -2.27 -1.61
CA LEU A 47 -15.30 -1.44 -1.75
C LEU A 47 -16.38 -2.13 -2.57
N ARG A 48 -16.01 -2.75 -3.70
CA ARG A 48 -16.92 -3.48 -4.59
C ARG A 48 -17.26 -4.88 -4.09
N GLY A 49 -16.51 -5.42 -3.14
CA GLY A 49 -16.61 -6.81 -2.71
C GLY A 49 -16.36 -7.78 -3.86
N LYS A 50 -15.36 -7.49 -4.70
CA LYS A 50 -14.95 -8.30 -5.84
C LYS A 50 -13.44 -8.53 -5.80
N PRO A 51 -12.95 -9.74 -6.14
CA PRO A 51 -13.70 -10.93 -6.52
C PRO A 51 -14.58 -11.44 -5.38
N TYR A 52 -15.69 -12.12 -5.69
CA TYR A 52 -16.72 -12.46 -4.69
C TYR A 52 -16.21 -13.30 -3.51
N PHE A 53 -15.21 -14.15 -3.71
CA PHE A 53 -14.62 -14.93 -2.61
C PHE A 53 -14.00 -14.05 -1.51
N ALA A 54 -13.54 -12.83 -1.83
CA ALA A 54 -13.01 -11.88 -0.84
C ALA A 54 -14.07 -11.49 0.22
N ARG A 55 -15.36 -11.61 -0.10
CA ARG A 55 -16.44 -11.36 0.84
C ARG A 55 -16.46 -12.32 2.03
N LEU A 56 -15.86 -13.50 1.92
CA LEU A 56 -15.68 -14.41 3.05
C LEU A 56 -14.87 -13.74 4.17
N THR A 57 -13.89 -12.91 3.82
CA THR A 57 -13.08 -12.16 4.77
C THR A 57 -13.70 -10.83 5.17
N PHE A 58 -14.16 -10.05 4.18
CA PHE A 58 -14.59 -8.66 4.37
C PHE A 58 -16.10 -8.50 4.65
N GLY A 59 -16.86 -9.59 4.66
CA GLY A 59 -18.30 -9.65 4.94
C GLY A 59 -19.11 -10.20 3.78
N LEU A 60 -19.82 -11.30 4.02
CA LEU A 60 -20.48 -12.08 2.96
C LEU A 60 -21.58 -11.28 2.23
N PHE A 61 -22.48 -10.66 2.97
CA PHE A 61 -23.64 -9.92 2.43
C PHE A 61 -23.44 -8.40 2.45
N LYS A 62 -22.72 -7.90 3.44
CA LYS A 62 -22.41 -6.48 3.62
C LYS A 62 -21.00 -6.31 4.17
N PRO A 63 -20.34 -5.15 3.95
CA PRO A 63 -19.02 -4.88 4.52
C PRO A 63 -19.02 -5.01 6.05
N LYS A 64 -18.00 -5.68 6.61
CA LYS A 64 -17.77 -5.72 8.07
C LYS A 64 -17.27 -4.38 8.60
N HIS A 65 -16.41 -3.72 7.83
CA HIS A 65 -15.78 -2.46 8.21
C HIS A 65 -16.43 -1.33 7.41
N LEU A 66 -16.95 -0.34 8.12
CA LEU A 66 -17.71 0.75 7.53
C LEU A 66 -16.82 1.80 6.87
N ILE A 67 -15.63 2.06 7.42
CA ILE A 67 -14.68 3.04 6.90
C ILE A 67 -13.64 2.31 6.06
N PRO A 68 -13.55 2.61 4.74
CA PRO A 68 -12.52 2.04 3.88
C PRO A 68 -11.16 2.73 4.07
N GLY A 69 -10.19 2.37 3.19
CA GLY A 69 -8.85 2.93 3.17
C GLY A 69 -7.88 2.10 4.01
N ALA A 70 -6.78 1.72 3.42
CA ALA A 70 -5.79 0.87 4.07
C ALA A 70 -4.55 1.65 4.51
N ASP A 71 -3.91 2.37 3.60
CA ASP A 71 -2.66 3.08 3.87
C ASP A 71 -2.89 4.44 4.53
N PHE A 72 -2.05 4.75 5.50
CA PHE A 72 -2.08 6.03 6.21
C PHE A 72 -0.68 6.50 6.60
N ALA A 73 -0.55 7.80 6.80
CA ALA A 73 0.55 8.43 7.50
C ALA A 73 0.03 9.57 8.36
N GLY A 74 0.57 9.76 9.56
CA GLY A 74 0.06 10.74 10.50
C GLY A 74 0.88 10.85 11.77
N VAL A 75 0.27 11.42 12.81
CA VAL A 75 0.89 11.62 14.11
C VAL A 75 0.14 10.82 15.16
N VAL A 76 0.87 10.14 16.03
CA VAL A 76 0.29 9.43 17.19
C VAL A 76 -0.31 10.45 18.14
N GLU A 77 -1.61 10.38 18.35
CA GLU A 77 -2.36 11.24 19.27
C GLU A 77 -2.40 10.64 20.68
N ALA A 78 -2.58 9.31 20.77
CA ALA A 78 -2.62 8.58 22.03
C ALA A 78 -2.16 7.14 21.84
N THR A 79 -1.72 6.51 22.94
CA THR A 79 -1.27 5.12 22.97
C THR A 79 -2.03 4.32 24.04
N GLY A 80 -2.33 3.07 23.74
CA GLY A 80 -2.82 2.11 24.72
C GLY A 80 -1.73 1.71 25.72
N LYS A 81 -2.14 1.15 26.86
CA LYS A 81 -1.24 0.84 27.99
C LYS A 81 -0.16 -0.20 27.68
N GLN A 82 -0.36 -1.04 26.67
CA GLN A 82 0.57 -2.11 26.27
C GLN A 82 1.50 -1.69 25.13
N VAL A 83 1.32 -0.50 24.57
CA VAL A 83 2.20 0.04 23.53
C VAL A 83 3.55 0.39 24.12
N THR A 84 4.62 -0.06 23.46
CA THR A 84 6.00 0.11 23.93
C THR A 84 6.90 0.81 22.91
N ARG A 85 6.56 0.77 21.63
CA ARG A 85 7.40 1.26 20.52
C ARG A 85 7.16 2.72 20.16
N PHE A 86 6.00 3.26 20.52
CA PHE A 86 5.56 4.59 20.10
C PHE A 86 5.02 5.40 21.26
N LYS A 87 5.05 6.72 21.13
CA LYS A 87 4.50 7.69 22.08
C LYS A 87 3.72 8.79 21.34
N PRO A 88 2.82 9.51 22.03
CA PRO A 88 2.17 10.69 21.46
C PRO A 88 3.18 11.69 20.89
N GLY A 89 2.87 12.21 19.70
CA GLY A 89 3.74 13.09 18.91
C GLY A 89 4.63 12.39 17.88
N ASP A 90 4.81 11.08 17.96
CA ASP A 90 5.59 10.35 16.95
C ASP A 90 4.90 10.40 15.59
N LYS A 91 5.70 10.65 14.54
CA LYS A 91 5.24 10.57 13.15
C LYS A 91 5.34 9.13 12.67
N VAL A 92 4.24 8.59 12.17
CA VAL A 92 4.13 7.19 11.78
C VAL A 92 3.43 7.02 10.44
N PHE A 93 3.68 5.89 9.81
CA PHE A 93 2.93 5.39 8.66
C PHE A 93 2.68 3.89 8.81
N GLY A 94 1.70 3.38 8.10
CA GLY A 94 1.34 1.97 8.18
C GLY A 94 0.17 1.60 7.30
N GLU A 95 -0.23 0.33 7.37
CA GLU A 95 -1.39 -0.19 6.65
C GLU A 95 -2.38 -0.89 7.57
N SER A 96 -3.66 -0.82 7.21
CA SER A 96 -4.74 -1.59 7.83
C SER A 96 -5.64 -2.17 6.75
N LEU A 97 -5.43 -3.43 6.38
CA LEU A 97 -6.30 -4.12 5.41
C LEU A 97 -7.74 -4.26 5.90
N GLN A 98 -8.01 -4.04 7.18
CA GLN A 98 -9.35 -3.98 7.74
C GLN A 98 -10.08 -2.66 7.40
N GLY A 99 -9.36 -1.67 6.87
CA GLY A 99 -9.86 -0.34 6.58
C GLY A 99 -9.63 0.64 7.73
N GLY A 100 -10.26 1.81 7.62
CA GLY A 100 -10.21 2.86 8.64
C GLY A 100 -9.42 4.09 8.24
N ALA A 101 -8.58 4.02 7.19
CA ALA A 101 -7.68 5.11 6.82
C ALA A 101 -8.38 6.29 6.11
N PHE A 102 -9.58 6.11 5.54
CA PHE A 102 -10.31 7.24 4.95
C PHE A 102 -11.12 8.00 5.99
N ALA A 103 -10.45 8.43 7.06
CA ALA A 103 -10.98 9.18 8.21
C ALA A 103 -9.91 10.13 8.76
N GLU A 104 -10.30 10.99 9.70
CA GLU A 104 -9.36 11.87 10.40
C GLU A 104 -8.50 11.13 11.44
N TYR A 105 -9.01 10.02 11.99
CA TYR A 105 -8.31 9.20 13.01
C TYR A 105 -8.51 7.72 12.74
N ILE A 106 -7.47 6.95 13.06
CA ILE A 106 -7.50 5.48 13.03
C ILE A 106 -6.88 4.92 14.31
N CYS A 107 -7.45 3.81 14.84
CA CYS A 107 -6.82 3.02 15.88
C CYS A 107 -6.25 1.72 15.27
N VAL A 108 -4.95 1.52 15.44
CA VAL A 108 -4.21 0.39 14.85
C VAL A 108 -3.22 -0.21 15.85
N GLU A 109 -2.89 -1.47 15.67
CA GLU A 109 -1.84 -2.12 16.46
C GLU A 109 -0.46 -1.54 16.13
N GLU A 110 0.41 -1.43 17.14
CA GLU A 110 1.77 -0.91 16.93
C GLU A 110 2.61 -1.75 15.95
N SER A 111 2.27 -3.04 15.80
CA SER A 111 2.96 -3.98 14.92
C SER A 111 2.90 -3.62 13.44
N ILE A 112 1.83 -2.94 13.02
CA ILE A 112 1.63 -2.53 11.61
C ILE A 112 2.09 -1.11 11.32
N CYS A 113 2.73 -0.45 12.28
CA CYS A 113 3.24 0.90 12.16
C CYS A 113 4.77 0.95 12.13
N ALA A 114 5.29 1.93 11.39
CA ALA A 114 6.69 2.30 11.41
C ALA A 114 6.84 3.81 11.61
N HIS A 115 7.97 4.24 12.18
CA HIS A 115 8.31 5.66 12.28
C HIS A 115 8.54 6.25 10.89
N LEU A 116 8.08 7.47 10.69
CA LEU A 116 8.36 8.23 9.48
C LEU A 116 9.87 8.49 9.40
N PRO A 117 10.56 8.12 8.29
CA PRO A 117 11.96 8.46 8.09
C PRO A 117 12.19 9.97 8.11
N GLU A 118 13.34 10.39 8.64
CA GLU A 118 13.72 11.79 8.65
C GLU A 118 13.81 12.35 7.23
N GLY A 119 13.32 13.57 7.02
CA GLY A 119 13.26 14.21 5.71
C GLY A 119 12.10 13.77 4.80
N SER A 120 11.33 12.74 5.16
CA SER A 120 10.16 12.32 4.40
C SER A 120 8.89 13.09 4.78
N THR A 121 7.91 13.13 3.87
CA THR A 121 6.61 13.76 4.07
C THR A 121 5.51 12.74 4.31
N PHE A 122 4.41 13.13 4.94
CA PHE A 122 3.24 12.26 5.12
C PHE A 122 2.67 11.75 3.79
N PRO A 123 2.49 12.58 2.73
CA PRO A 123 2.00 12.10 1.45
C PRO A 123 2.90 11.03 0.81
N GLU A 124 4.23 11.20 0.86
CA GLU A 124 5.17 10.19 0.34
C GLU A 124 5.03 8.88 1.10
N MET A 125 5.04 8.95 2.43
CA MET A 125 5.02 7.75 3.25
C MET A 125 3.65 7.05 3.29
N ALA A 126 2.56 7.77 3.07
CA ALA A 126 1.24 7.15 2.90
C ALA A 126 1.13 6.29 1.63
N CYS A 127 1.99 6.47 0.63
CA CYS A 127 2.00 5.66 -0.60
C CYS A 127 2.84 4.38 -0.49
N VAL A 128 3.63 4.23 0.60
CA VAL A 128 4.61 3.14 0.74
C VAL A 128 4.00 1.81 1.21
N PRO A 129 3.09 1.74 2.21
CA PRO A 129 2.84 0.50 2.91
C PRO A 129 2.41 -0.65 2.00
N ILE A 130 1.22 -0.63 1.43
CA ILE A 130 0.75 -1.76 0.60
C ILE A 130 1.66 -2.00 -0.60
N ALA A 131 1.99 -0.95 -1.35
CA ALA A 131 2.73 -1.10 -2.60
C ALA A 131 4.19 -1.51 -2.36
N GLY A 132 4.87 -0.83 -1.44
CA GLY A 132 6.27 -1.10 -1.09
C GLY A 132 6.45 -2.46 -0.42
N LEU A 133 5.60 -2.82 0.57
CA LEU A 133 5.66 -4.13 1.22
C LEU A 133 5.35 -5.27 0.25
N THR A 134 4.36 -5.10 -0.64
CA THR A 134 4.06 -6.09 -1.68
C THR A 134 5.29 -6.33 -2.56
N ALA A 135 5.95 -5.27 -3.02
CA ALA A 135 7.16 -5.38 -3.83
C ALA A 135 8.32 -6.06 -3.06
N LEU A 136 8.55 -5.63 -1.82
CA LEU A 136 9.61 -6.19 -0.96
C LEU A 136 9.39 -7.67 -0.69
N GLN A 137 8.18 -8.05 -0.28
CA GLN A 137 7.84 -9.45 0.00
C GLN A 137 7.94 -10.32 -1.24
N ALA A 138 7.45 -9.84 -2.40
CA ALA A 138 7.52 -10.57 -3.66
C ALA A 138 8.97 -10.83 -4.09
N LEU A 139 9.84 -9.85 -3.99
CA LEU A 139 11.23 -9.98 -4.43
C LEU A 139 12.12 -10.69 -3.40
N ILE A 140 12.03 -10.29 -2.14
CA ILE A 140 13.02 -10.71 -1.13
C ILE A 140 12.50 -11.89 -0.30
N THR A 141 11.27 -11.81 0.25
CA THR A 141 10.77 -12.83 1.16
C THR A 141 10.39 -14.12 0.42
N HIS A 142 9.71 -14.00 -0.72
CA HIS A 142 9.21 -15.12 -1.50
C HIS A 142 10.07 -15.42 -2.72
N GLY A 143 10.53 -14.37 -3.43
CA GLY A 143 11.39 -14.50 -4.62
C GLY A 143 12.81 -14.83 -4.29
N LEU A 144 13.26 -14.58 -3.04
CA LEU A 144 14.63 -14.88 -2.55
C LEU A 144 15.71 -14.25 -3.46
N LEU A 145 15.41 -13.08 -4.04
CA LEU A 145 16.28 -12.38 -4.98
C LEU A 145 17.65 -12.10 -4.37
N ARG A 146 18.72 -12.44 -5.11
CA ARG A 146 20.11 -12.28 -4.70
C ARG A 146 20.81 -11.26 -5.59
N LYS A 147 21.89 -10.70 -5.06
CA LYS A 147 22.78 -9.81 -5.82
C LYS A 147 23.31 -10.49 -7.08
N GLY A 148 23.25 -9.79 -8.20
CA GLY A 148 23.71 -10.27 -9.51
C GLY A 148 22.72 -11.11 -10.28
N GLU A 149 21.57 -11.48 -9.70
CA GLU A 149 20.50 -12.17 -10.42
C GLU A 149 19.75 -11.23 -11.35
N THR A 150 19.07 -11.81 -12.34
CA THR A 150 18.22 -11.10 -13.27
C THR A 150 16.76 -11.26 -12.88
N VAL A 151 16.00 -10.18 -12.89
CA VAL A 151 14.57 -10.18 -12.56
C VAL A 151 13.75 -9.48 -13.66
N LEU A 152 12.61 -10.09 -14.02
CA LEU A 152 11.61 -9.49 -14.89
C LEU A 152 10.47 -8.92 -14.03
N ILE A 153 10.23 -7.62 -14.13
CA ILE A 153 9.15 -6.92 -13.41
C ILE A 153 8.07 -6.53 -14.40
N ASN A 154 6.97 -7.27 -14.42
CA ASN A 154 5.82 -6.94 -15.23
C ASN A 154 5.00 -5.82 -14.59
N GLY A 155 4.69 -4.77 -15.36
CA GLY A 155 4.01 -3.59 -14.84
C GLY A 155 4.93 -2.64 -14.06
N GLY A 156 6.20 -2.49 -14.49
CA GLY A 156 7.23 -1.70 -13.82
C GLY A 156 6.88 -0.23 -13.55
N SER A 157 5.92 0.35 -14.26
CA SER A 157 5.43 1.72 -14.03
C SER A 157 4.21 1.80 -13.10
N GLY A 158 3.68 0.66 -12.63
CA GLY A 158 2.53 0.61 -11.72
C GLY A 158 2.89 0.88 -10.26
N GLY A 159 1.88 0.94 -9.39
CA GLY A 159 2.04 1.24 -7.95
C GLY A 159 3.02 0.31 -7.23
N VAL A 160 2.93 -1.02 -7.44
CA VAL A 160 3.88 -1.99 -6.90
C VAL A 160 5.16 -2.03 -7.73
N GLY A 161 5.03 -1.94 -9.08
CA GLY A 161 6.15 -2.13 -10.00
C GLY A 161 7.27 -1.11 -9.83
N HIS A 162 6.94 0.17 -9.62
CA HIS A 162 7.96 1.20 -9.43
C HIS A 162 8.77 1.02 -8.14
N PHE A 163 8.17 0.51 -7.06
CA PHE A 163 8.90 0.07 -5.88
C PHE A 163 9.75 -1.17 -6.18
N ALA A 164 9.18 -2.15 -6.91
CA ALA A 164 9.89 -3.38 -7.22
C ALA A 164 11.17 -3.11 -8.03
N VAL A 165 11.14 -2.21 -9.02
CA VAL A 165 12.32 -1.80 -9.78
C VAL A 165 13.40 -1.26 -8.85
N GLN A 166 13.06 -0.30 -8.00
CA GLN A 166 14.02 0.34 -7.09
C GLN A 166 14.58 -0.62 -6.04
N ILE A 167 13.71 -1.46 -5.44
CA ILE A 167 14.13 -2.46 -4.45
C ILE A 167 15.09 -3.47 -5.11
N ALA A 168 14.74 -4.02 -6.28
CA ALA A 168 15.60 -4.97 -6.97
C ALA A 168 16.98 -4.35 -7.31
N LYS A 169 17.00 -3.10 -7.74
CA LYS A 169 18.27 -2.37 -8.00
C LYS A 169 19.08 -2.16 -6.72
N ALA A 170 18.45 -1.80 -5.62
CA ALA A 170 19.11 -1.63 -4.33
C ALA A 170 19.74 -2.94 -3.82
N TYR A 171 19.12 -4.09 -4.15
CA TYR A 171 19.68 -5.42 -3.87
C TYR A 171 20.73 -5.88 -4.88
N GLY A 172 21.05 -5.05 -5.89
CA GLY A 172 22.10 -5.33 -6.87
C GLY A 172 21.71 -6.30 -7.98
N ALA A 173 20.42 -6.43 -8.27
CA ALA A 173 19.92 -7.24 -9.37
C ALA A 173 20.01 -6.51 -10.73
N HIS A 174 19.97 -7.29 -11.82
CA HIS A 174 19.75 -6.81 -13.18
C HIS A 174 18.25 -6.79 -13.47
N VAL A 175 17.69 -5.59 -13.66
CA VAL A 175 16.25 -5.40 -13.79
C VAL A 175 15.82 -5.20 -15.23
N THR A 176 14.98 -6.13 -15.72
CA THR A 176 14.18 -5.93 -16.94
C THR A 176 12.76 -5.59 -16.53
N ALA A 177 12.27 -4.41 -16.91
CA ALA A 177 10.92 -3.97 -16.56
C ALA A 177 10.02 -3.93 -17.80
N VAL A 178 8.77 -4.33 -17.64
CA VAL A 178 7.73 -4.29 -18.69
C VAL A 178 6.77 -3.15 -18.38
N CYS A 179 6.58 -2.24 -19.34
CA CYS A 179 5.62 -1.13 -19.22
C CYS A 179 5.11 -0.72 -20.60
N SER A 180 4.26 0.30 -20.68
CA SER A 180 3.94 0.93 -21.98
C SER A 180 5.07 1.86 -22.41
N ALA A 181 5.23 2.06 -23.73
CA ALA A 181 6.26 2.92 -24.30
C ALA A 181 6.32 4.32 -23.69
N LYS A 182 5.17 4.92 -23.38
CA LYS A 182 5.09 6.24 -22.75
C LYS A 182 5.74 6.33 -21.36
N ASN A 183 5.96 5.19 -20.69
CA ASN A 183 6.52 5.11 -19.36
C ASN A 183 7.98 4.60 -19.33
N GLU A 184 8.61 4.41 -20.49
CA GLU A 184 9.98 3.89 -20.57
C GLU A 184 10.99 4.74 -19.82
N ASP A 185 10.97 6.06 -20.06
CA ASP A 185 11.92 6.98 -19.43
C ASP A 185 11.73 7.03 -17.91
N PHE A 186 10.47 7.01 -17.46
CA PHE A 186 10.16 6.92 -16.04
C PHE A 186 10.74 5.65 -15.42
N VAL A 187 10.50 4.48 -16.01
CA VAL A 187 10.98 3.21 -15.46
C VAL A 187 12.50 3.10 -15.52
N LYS A 188 13.15 3.64 -16.56
CA LYS A 188 14.63 3.76 -16.66
C LYS A 188 15.17 4.66 -15.55
N SER A 189 14.52 5.78 -15.25
CA SER A 189 14.95 6.69 -14.18
C SER A 189 14.90 6.05 -12.79
N LEU A 190 14.07 5.02 -12.60
CA LEU A 190 14.02 4.21 -11.39
C LEU A 190 15.15 3.18 -11.28
N GLY A 191 15.95 3.01 -12.33
CA GLY A 191 17.11 2.13 -12.38
C GLY A 191 16.91 0.84 -13.16
N ALA A 192 15.84 0.67 -13.95
CA ALA A 192 15.71 -0.51 -14.82
C ALA A 192 16.84 -0.53 -15.85
N ASP A 193 17.55 -1.67 -15.96
CA ASP A 193 18.64 -1.87 -16.92
C ASP A 193 18.10 -2.08 -18.34
N LYS A 194 16.93 -2.72 -18.45
CA LYS A 194 16.22 -2.95 -19.73
C LYS A 194 14.73 -2.68 -19.56
N VAL A 195 14.11 -2.14 -20.60
CA VAL A 195 12.66 -1.94 -20.64
C VAL A 195 12.10 -2.64 -21.88
N ILE A 196 10.98 -3.35 -21.70
CA ILE A 196 10.19 -3.96 -22.75
C ILE A 196 8.88 -3.18 -22.85
N ALA A 197 8.66 -2.50 -23.96
CA ALA A 197 7.43 -1.76 -24.21
C ALA A 197 6.38 -2.70 -24.83
N TYR A 198 5.45 -3.21 -24.03
CA TYR A 198 4.46 -4.23 -24.46
C TYR A 198 3.51 -3.76 -25.57
N ASP A 199 3.40 -2.45 -25.80
CA ASP A 199 2.61 -1.84 -26.87
C ASP A 199 3.39 -1.64 -28.17
N ARG A 200 4.71 -1.92 -28.17
CA ARG A 200 5.57 -1.93 -29.37
C ARG A 200 6.05 -3.33 -29.72
N GLU A 201 6.35 -4.14 -28.73
CA GLU A 201 6.87 -5.50 -28.92
C GLU A 201 6.27 -6.49 -27.94
N PRO A 202 5.84 -7.69 -28.40
CA PRO A 202 5.26 -8.71 -27.53
C PRO A 202 6.29 -9.27 -26.55
N ILE A 203 5.91 -9.42 -25.28
CA ILE A 203 6.79 -9.93 -24.21
C ILE A 203 7.33 -11.33 -24.52
N HIS A 204 6.52 -12.19 -25.16
CA HIS A 204 6.91 -13.57 -25.47
C HIS A 204 8.04 -13.69 -26.50
N LEU A 205 8.39 -12.63 -27.20
CA LEU A 205 9.55 -12.60 -28.10
C LEU A 205 10.87 -12.41 -27.33
N HIS A 206 10.81 -12.04 -26.06
CA HIS A 206 11.98 -11.92 -25.19
C HIS A 206 12.26 -13.25 -24.50
N THR A 207 13.19 -14.03 -25.06
CA THR A 207 13.54 -15.41 -24.61
C THR A 207 14.61 -15.45 -23.51
N GLY A 208 14.78 -14.38 -22.74
CA GLY A 208 15.72 -14.33 -21.63
C GLY A 208 15.33 -15.27 -20.47
N LYS A 209 16.32 -15.79 -19.74
CA LYS A 209 16.09 -16.37 -18.42
C LYS A 209 16.13 -15.26 -17.37
N TYR A 210 15.14 -15.24 -16.52
CA TYR A 210 14.97 -14.26 -15.45
C TYR A 210 14.91 -14.94 -14.10
#